data_39bd173247aaf5fb8bdcd6c938f5625e
#
_entry.id   39bd173247aaf5fb8bdcd6c938f5625e
#
_cell.length_a   1.000
_cell.length_b   1.000
_cell.length_c   1.000
_cell.angle_alpha   90.00
_cell.angle_beta   90.00
_cell.angle_gamma   90.00
#
_symmetry.space_group_name_H-M   'P 1'
#
loop_
_entity.id
_entity.type
_entity.pdbx_description
1 polymer ?
#
loop_
_entity_poly.entity_id
_entity_poly.type
_entity_poly.pdbx_seq_one_letter_code
_entity_poly.pdbx_strand_id
1 'polypeptide(L)'
;QWGEVIRLEVDEAMDKKLLKELKKHLGVDDEVVYKINGPLDLTFLMKVNGIDGFDHLKYPKYKPQPVPGMGDYSHIFDRIKKGDILLFHPYYEFTPVIEFIKQAANDPDVLAIKQTLYRVSGNSPIIAALAQAAENGKQVTVLVELKARFDEENNIAWAKKLEQAGC
;
A
#
# COMPACT_ATOMS: atom_id res chain seq x y z
N GLN A 1 -19.43 7.99 1.06
CA GLN A 1 -20.51 8.37 0.16
C GLN A 1 -20.56 7.34 -0.97
N TRP A 2 -21.71 6.68 -1.16
CA TRP A 2 -21.90 5.70 -2.22
C TRP A 2 -22.21 6.46 -3.52
N GLY A 3 -21.54 6.09 -4.60
CA GLY A 3 -21.85 6.61 -5.93
C GLY A 3 -23.08 5.92 -6.54
N GLU A 4 -23.50 6.35 -7.71
CA GLU A 4 -24.52 5.67 -8.49
C GLU A 4 -24.04 4.27 -8.93
N VAL A 5 -24.96 3.31 -8.98
CA VAL A 5 -24.66 1.97 -9.46
C VAL A 5 -24.59 1.99 -10.99
N ILE A 6 -23.42 1.74 -11.53
CA ILE A 6 -23.15 1.72 -12.98
C ILE A 6 -23.10 0.30 -13.56
N ARG A 7 -23.07 -0.73 -12.71
CA ARG A 7 -23.06 -2.14 -13.09
C ARG A 7 -23.60 -3.00 -11.96
N LEU A 8 -24.53 -3.89 -12.27
CA LEU A 8 -25.09 -4.90 -11.37
C LEU A 8 -24.90 -6.28 -11.99
N GLU A 9 -24.09 -7.11 -11.39
CA GLU A 9 -23.91 -8.49 -11.79
C GLU A 9 -24.76 -9.40 -10.92
N VAL A 10 -25.49 -10.31 -11.53
CA VAL A 10 -26.37 -11.26 -10.86
C VAL A 10 -26.18 -12.66 -11.44
N ASP A 11 -26.42 -13.68 -10.63
CA ASP A 11 -26.47 -15.05 -11.12
C ASP A 11 -27.53 -15.21 -12.21
N GLU A 12 -27.24 -15.94 -13.28
CA GLU A 12 -28.15 -16.16 -14.39
C GLU A 12 -29.47 -16.78 -13.94
N ALA A 13 -29.42 -17.65 -12.95
CA ALA A 13 -30.57 -18.35 -12.36
C ALA A 13 -31.28 -17.53 -11.27
N MET A 14 -30.89 -16.29 -11.01
CA MET A 14 -31.50 -15.46 -9.98
C MET A 14 -33.02 -15.32 -10.16
N ASP A 15 -33.77 -15.44 -9.06
CA ASP A 15 -35.21 -15.27 -9.06
C ASP A 15 -35.62 -13.89 -9.60
N LYS A 16 -36.59 -13.88 -10.53
CA LYS A 16 -37.02 -12.66 -11.22
C LYS A 16 -37.64 -11.62 -10.28
N LYS A 17 -38.34 -12.06 -9.21
CA LYS A 17 -38.97 -11.15 -8.24
C LYS A 17 -37.88 -10.50 -7.39
N LEU A 18 -36.88 -11.30 -6.96
CA LEU A 18 -35.74 -10.81 -6.20
C LEU A 18 -34.94 -9.81 -7.03
N LEU A 19 -34.67 -10.10 -8.31
CA LEU A 19 -33.97 -9.17 -9.20
C LEU A 19 -34.76 -7.84 -9.34
N LYS A 20 -36.10 -7.91 -9.48
CA LYS A 20 -36.92 -6.71 -9.55
C LYS A 20 -36.83 -5.84 -8.30
N GLU A 21 -36.86 -6.46 -7.12
CA GLU A 21 -36.72 -5.74 -5.86
C GLU A 21 -35.30 -5.14 -5.70
N LEU A 22 -34.25 -5.88 -6.08
CA LEU A 22 -32.89 -5.40 -6.06
C LEU A 22 -32.70 -4.18 -6.96
N LYS A 23 -33.19 -4.24 -8.20
CA LYS A 23 -33.16 -3.11 -9.14
C LYS A 23 -33.86 -1.87 -8.57
N LYS A 24 -35.03 -2.06 -7.97
CA LYS A 24 -35.81 -0.98 -7.35
C LYS A 24 -35.02 -0.32 -6.21
N HIS A 25 -34.39 -1.11 -5.34
CA HIS A 25 -33.61 -0.60 -4.21
C HIS A 25 -32.35 0.15 -4.65
N LEU A 26 -31.70 -0.33 -5.71
CA LEU A 26 -30.49 0.27 -6.26
C LEU A 26 -30.76 1.42 -7.25
N GLY A 27 -32.01 1.60 -7.66
CA GLY A 27 -32.38 2.63 -8.62
C GLY A 27 -31.80 2.40 -10.01
N VAL A 28 -31.72 1.13 -10.46
CA VAL A 28 -31.09 0.78 -11.74
C VAL A 28 -32.04 0.14 -12.73
N ASP A 29 -31.79 0.37 -14.01
CA ASP A 29 -32.49 -0.22 -15.14
C ASP A 29 -31.81 -1.49 -15.66
N ASP A 30 -32.47 -2.17 -16.63
CA ASP A 30 -31.94 -3.42 -17.21
C ASP A 30 -30.64 -3.24 -17.96
N GLU A 31 -30.35 -2.04 -18.45
CA GLU A 31 -29.14 -1.72 -19.22
C GLU A 31 -27.85 -1.94 -18.45
N VAL A 32 -27.86 -1.79 -17.12
CA VAL A 32 -26.70 -2.00 -16.26
C VAL A 32 -26.71 -3.34 -15.56
N VAL A 33 -27.68 -4.22 -15.85
CA VAL A 33 -27.78 -5.57 -15.25
C VAL A 33 -27.17 -6.61 -16.15
N TYR A 34 -26.19 -7.33 -15.63
CA TYR A 34 -25.46 -8.40 -16.30
C TYR A 34 -25.72 -9.74 -15.63
N LYS A 35 -26.27 -10.68 -16.39
CA LYS A 35 -26.46 -12.06 -15.93
C LYS A 35 -25.19 -12.87 -16.16
N ILE A 36 -24.66 -13.44 -15.11
CA ILE A 36 -23.40 -14.18 -15.12
C ILE A 36 -23.71 -15.67 -14.93
N ASN A 37 -23.26 -16.48 -15.86
CA ASN A 37 -23.25 -17.93 -15.72
C ASN A 37 -21.91 -18.39 -15.15
N GLY A 38 -21.78 -18.33 -13.83
CA GLY A 38 -20.56 -18.66 -13.11
C GLY A 38 -20.41 -17.89 -11.80
N PRO A 39 -19.24 -17.98 -11.16
CA PRO A 39 -18.99 -17.28 -9.90
C PRO A 39 -19.07 -15.75 -10.09
N LEU A 40 -19.86 -15.08 -9.26
CA LEU A 40 -19.98 -13.61 -9.25
C LEU A 40 -18.74 -12.94 -8.66
N ASP A 41 -18.19 -13.51 -7.61
CA ASP A 41 -16.98 -13.02 -6.96
C ASP A 41 -15.80 -13.91 -7.31
N LEU A 42 -14.84 -13.37 -8.07
CA LEU A 42 -13.62 -14.06 -8.46
C LEU A 42 -12.46 -13.83 -7.46
N THR A 43 -12.67 -13.07 -6.39
CA THR A 43 -11.60 -12.78 -5.41
C THR A 43 -11.14 -14.04 -4.66
N PHE A 44 -11.95 -15.09 -4.61
CA PHE A 44 -11.54 -16.39 -4.06
C PHE A 44 -10.29 -16.97 -4.75
N LEU A 45 -10.03 -16.60 -6.02
CA LEU A 45 -8.85 -17.02 -6.76
C LEU A 45 -7.54 -16.53 -6.11
N MET A 46 -7.59 -15.43 -5.35
CA MET A 46 -6.46 -14.97 -4.55
C MET A 46 -6.06 -16.01 -3.51
N LYS A 47 -7.06 -16.66 -2.89
CA LYS A 47 -6.84 -17.75 -1.92
C LYS A 47 -6.33 -19.01 -2.61
N VAL A 48 -6.86 -19.33 -3.80
CA VAL A 48 -6.38 -20.46 -4.62
C VAL A 48 -4.89 -20.30 -4.95
N ASN A 49 -4.46 -19.09 -5.33
CA ASN A 49 -3.04 -18.82 -5.57
C ASN A 49 -2.16 -19.02 -4.31
N GLY A 50 -2.75 -18.92 -3.11
CA GLY A 50 -2.06 -19.12 -1.83
C GLY A 50 -1.97 -20.56 -1.36
N ILE A 51 -2.54 -21.55 -2.07
CA ILE A 51 -2.53 -22.95 -1.64
C ILE A 51 -1.10 -23.50 -1.71
N ASP A 52 -0.68 -24.14 -0.61
CA ASP A 52 0.64 -24.76 -0.49
C ASP A 52 0.78 -25.99 -1.40
N GLY A 53 2.01 -26.28 -1.80
CA GLY A 53 2.35 -27.43 -2.66
C GLY A 53 2.23 -27.18 -4.17
N PHE A 54 1.75 -25.99 -4.59
CA PHE A 54 1.57 -25.62 -5.99
C PHE A 54 2.55 -24.54 -6.47
N ASP A 55 3.67 -24.37 -5.76
CA ASP A 55 4.65 -23.33 -6.11
C ASP A 55 5.29 -23.54 -7.48
N HIS A 56 5.35 -24.79 -7.97
CA HIS A 56 5.83 -25.12 -9.31
C HIS A 56 4.94 -24.59 -10.45
N LEU A 57 3.69 -24.18 -10.14
CA LEU A 57 2.75 -23.57 -11.09
C LEU A 57 2.81 -22.03 -11.06
N LYS A 58 3.62 -21.45 -10.18
CA LYS A 58 3.76 -20.00 -10.02
C LYS A 58 5.01 -19.51 -10.72
N TYR A 59 4.97 -18.27 -11.19
CA TYR A 59 6.19 -17.62 -11.65
C TYR A 59 7.21 -17.51 -10.52
N PRO A 60 8.53 -17.66 -10.80
CA PRO A 60 9.55 -17.47 -9.79
C PRO A 60 9.47 -16.05 -9.22
N LYS A 61 9.58 -15.95 -7.89
CA LYS A 61 9.59 -14.65 -7.21
C LYS A 61 10.83 -13.87 -7.63
N TYR A 62 10.63 -12.69 -8.16
CA TYR A 62 11.73 -11.77 -8.43
C TYR A 62 12.38 -11.32 -7.12
N LYS A 63 13.72 -11.34 -7.10
CA LYS A 63 14.51 -10.81 -5.99
C LYS A 63 15.08 -9.44 -6.42
N PRO A 64 14.66 -8.34 -5.77
CA PRO A 64 15.26 -7.03 -6.02
C PRO A 64 16.78 -7.10 -5.85
N GLN A 65 17.50 -6.39 -6.71
CA GLN A 65 18.95 -6.37 -6.70
C GLN A 65 19.47 -5.19 -5.88
N PRO A 66 20.65 -5.32 -5.25
CA PRO A 66 21.33 -4.18 -4.64
C PRO A 66 21.55 -3.06 -5.65
N VAL A 67 21.52 -1.81 -5.18
CA VAL A 67 21.75 -0.65 -6.05
C VAL A 67 23.23 -0.56 -6.40
N PRO A 68 23.59 -0.56 -7.70
CA PRO A 68 24.99 -0.54 -8.11
C PRO A 68 25.75 0.66 -7.54
N GLY A 69 26.95 0.42 -6.99
CA GLY A 69 27.83 1.45 -6.48
C GLY A 69 27.42 2.13 -5.17
N MET A 70 26.40 1.60 -4.47
CA MET A 70 25.96 2.16 -3.18
C MET A 70 26.51 1.43 -1.95
N GLY A 71 27.14 0.27 -2.11
CA GLY A 71 27.67 -0.50 -0.98
C GLY A 71 26.60 -1.01 -0.03
N ASP A 72 26.85 -0.89 1.26
CA ASP A 72 25.98 -1.35 2.36
C ASP A 72 24.93 -0.32 2.82
N TYR A 73 24.81 0.81 2.13
CA TYR A 73 23.91 1.94 2.42
C TYR A 73 24.19 2.66 3.75
N SER A 74 25.29 2.38 4.44
CA SER A 74 25.60 2.98 5.75
C SER A 74 25.89 4.49 5.69
N HIS A 75 26.23 5.03 4.53
CA HIS A 75 26.62 6.43 4.30
C HIS A 75 25.80 7.08 3.17
N ILE A 76 24.48 7.01 3.28
CA ILE A 76 23.61 7.45 2.17
C ILE A 76 23.67 8.97 1.93
N PHE A 77 23.82 9.78 2.99
CA PHE A 77 23.99 11.22 2.88
C PHE A 77 25.27 11.63 2.16
N ASP A 78 26.38 10.95 2.43
CA ASP A 78 27.65 11.20 1.73
C ASP A 78 27.56 10.82 0.25
N ARG A 79 26.74 9.82 -0.05
CA ARG A 79 26.49 9.44 -1.45
C ARG A 79 25.65 10.47 -2.18
N ILE A 80 24.59 10.98 -1.52
CA ILE A 80 23.71 12.03 -2.07
C ILE A 80 24.49 13.32 -2.32
N LYS A 81 25.42 13.69 -1.43
CA LYS A 81 26.31 14.86 -1.61
C LYS A 81 27.18 14.76 -2.86
N LYS A 82 27.46 13.56 -3.36
CA LYS A 82 28.28 13.33 -4.57
C LYS A 82 27.48 13.39 -5.87
N GLY A 83 26.16 13.34 -5.81
CA GLY A 83 25.26 13.40 -6.95
C GLY A 83 23.95 12.67 -6.71
N ASP A 84 23.03 12.84 -7.63
CA ASP A 84 21.71 12.24 -7.59
C ASP A 84 21.77 10.70 -7.59
N ILE A 85 20.80 10.08 -6.95
CA ILE A 85 20.65 8.64 -6.90
C ILE A 85 19.30 8.28 -7.55
N LEU A 86 19.36 7.51 -8.64
CA LEU A 86 18.18 6.95 -9.28
C LEU A 86 17.91 5.55 -8.75
N LEU A 87 16.74 5.33 -8.17
CA LEU A 87 16.27 4.02 -7.72
C LEU A 87 15.17 3.52 -8.66
N PHE A 88 15.33 2.31 -9.17
CA PHE A 88 14.40 1.69 -10.11
C PHE A 88 13.64 0.52 -9.44
N HIS A 89 12.59 0.84 -8.69
CA HIS A 89 11.72 -0.16 -8.06
C HIS A 89 10.75 -0.78 -9.06
N PRO A 90 10.41 -2.05 -8.91
CA PRO A 90 10.82 -3.01 -7.86
C PRO A 90 12.12 -3.77 -8.18
N TYR A 91 12.88 -3.37 -9.20
CA TYR A 91 14.08 -4.10 -9.64
C TYR A 91 15.27 -3.87 -8.71
N TYR A 92 15.39 -2.67 -8.13
CA TYR A 92 16.30 -2.42 -7.03
C TYR A 92 15.59 -2.57 -5.69
N GLU A 93 16.32 -3.01 -4.67
CA GLU A 93 15.80 -3.14 -3.32
C GLU A 93 15.40 -1.78 -2.71
N PHE A 94 14.47 -1.83 -1.78
CA PHE A 94 13.95 -0.63 -1.12
C PHE A 94 14.78 -0.19 0.09
N THR A 95 15.77 -0.99 0.47
CA THR A 95 16.67 -0.77 1.60
C THR A 95 17.29 0.64 1.62
N PRO A 96 17.77 1.21 0.50
CA PRO A 96 18.32 2.57 0.52
C PRO A 96 17.35 3.64 0.99
N VAL A 97 16.06 3.52 0.65
CA VAL A 97 15.02 4.46 1.10
C VAL A 97 14.80 4.34 2.60
N ILE A 98 14.78 3.11 3.12
CA ILE A 98 14.63 2.84 4.55
C ILE A 98 15.83 3.42 5.32
N GLU A 99 17.05 3.14 4.86
CA GLU A 99 18.28 3.61 5.50
C GLU A 99 18.43 5.13 5.44
N PHE A 100 17.97 5.77 4.34
CA PHE A 100 17.90 7.22 4.24
C PHE A 100 17.06 7.84 5.38
N ILE A 101 15.88 7.30 5.64
CA ILE A 101 14.99 7.80 6.70
C ILE A 101 15.54 7.46 8.09
N LYS A 102 16.11 6.27 8.28
CA LYS A 102 16.75 5.89 9.54
C LYS A 102 17.97 6.77 9.87
N GLN A 103 18.81 7.05 8.88
CA GLN A 103 19.94 7.95 9.07
C GLN A 103 19.45 9.37 9.37
N ALA A 104 18.42 9.85 8.63
CA ALA A 104 17.82 11.15 8.92
C ALA A 104 17.24 11.23 10.34
N ALA A 105 16.66 10.14 10.86
CA ALA A 105 16.12 10.11 12.21
C ALA A 105 17.20 10.26 13.31
N ASN A 106 18.43 9.81 13.03
CA ASN A 106 19.53 9.78 14.00
C ASN A 106 20.61 10.86 13.77
N ASP A 107 20.68 11.46 12.60
CA ASP A 107 21.67 12.48 12.26
C ASP A 107 21.35 13.80 12.98
N PRO A 108 22.23 14.35 13.82
CA PRO A 108 22.00 15.60 14.56
C PRO A 108 21.83 16.83 13.67
N ASP A 109 22.35 16.79 12.44
CA ASP A 109 22.26 17.90 11.49
C ASP A 109 20.90 17.94 10.75
N VAL A 110 20.10 16.86 10.84
CA VAL A 110 18.74 16.82 10.28
C VAL A 110 17.76 17.44 11.28
N LEU A 111 17.17 18.55 10.88
CA LEU A 111 16.24 19.33 11.71
C LEU A 111 14.78 18.86 11.55
N ALA A 112 14.40 18.45 10.34
CA ALA A 112 13.03 18.11 10.03
C ALA A 112 12.93 17.03 8.96
N ILE A 113 11.85 16.24 9.02
CA ILE A 113 11.46 15.26 7.99
C ILE A 113 10.04 15.59 7.54
N LYS A 114 9.81 15.66 6.23
CA LYS A 114 8.48 15.78 5.62
C LYS A 114 8.26 14.60 4.70
N GLN A 115 7.26 13.79 5.00
CA GLN A 115 7.01 12.51 4.33
C GLN A 115 5.54 12.37 3.92
N THR A 116 5.30 11.95 2.68
CA THR A 116 3.97 11.52 2.24
C THR A 116 3.90 10.00 2.25
N LEU A 117 2.83 9.45 2.82
CA LEU A 117 2.55 8.01 2.89
C LEU A 117 1.20 7.72 2.24
N TYR A 118 1.19 6.90 1.20
CA TYR A 118 -0.04 6.45 0.52
C TYR A 118 -0.42 5.04 0.96
N ARG A 119 0.47 4.06 0.72
CA ARG A 119 0.33 2.67 1.18
C ARG A 119 1.55 2.26 1.95
N VAL A 120 1.33 1.79 3.14
CA VAL A 120 2.41 1.36 4.02
C VAL A 120 2.07 -0.04 4.53
N SER A 121 2.89 -1.02 4.15
CA SER A 121 2.73 -2.40 4.63
C SER A 121 2.82 -2.47 6.17
N GLY A 122 2.17 -3.47 6.76
CA GLY A 122 2.24 -3.72 8.21
C GLY A 122 3.69 -3.83 8.68
N ASN A 123 3.99 -3.36 9.88
CA ASN A 123 5.34 -3.29 10.47
C ASN A 123 6.38 -2.56 9.61
N SER A 124 5.97 -1.48 8.95
CA SER A 124 6.86 -0.71 8.10
C SER A 124 8.02 -0.11 8.89
N PRO A 125 9.28 -0.36 8.49
CA PRO A 125 10.45 0.27 9.10
C PRO A 125 10.48 1.79 8.91
N ILE A 126 9.77 2.33 7.91
CA ILE A 126 9.62 3.77 7.69
C ILE A 126 8.81 4.40 8.82
N ILE A 127 7.68 3.81 9.22
CA ILE A 127 6.86 4.30 10.35
C ILE A 127 7.68 4.32 11.64
N ALA A 128 8.45 3.26 11.89
CA ALA A 128 9.32 3.20 13.06
C ALA A 128 10.41 4.29 13.04
N ALA A 129 11.03 4.52 11.89
CA ALA A 129 12.05 5.56 11.74
C ALA A 129 11.50 6.98 11.89
N LEU A 130 10.28 7.25 11.38
CA LEU A 130 9.63 8.55 11.55
C LEU A 130 9.25 8.81 13.00
N ALA A 131 8.72 7.81 13.70
CA ALA A 131 8.44 7.90 15.13
C ALA A 131 9.73 8.17 15.93
N GLN A 132 10.80 7.42 15.64
CA GLN A 132 12.11 7.63 16.27
C GLN A 132 12.66 9.03 16.00
N ALA A 133 12.46 9.58 14.81
CA ALA A 133 12.89 10.94 14.50
C ALA A 133 12.17 11.98 15.38
N ALA A 134 10.87 11.83 15.59
CA ALA A 134 10.09 12.70 16.46
C ALA A 134 10.53 12.57 17.94
N GLU A 135 10.73 11.33 18.41
CA GLU A 135 11.28 11.05 19.76
C GLU A 135 12.69 11.65 19.95
N ASN A 136 13.50 11.71 18.91
CA ASN A 136 14.81 12.38 18.90
C ASN A 136 14.70 13.91 18.81
N GLY A 137 13.50 14.48 18.91
CA GLY A 137 13.26 15.93 18.93
C GLY A 137 13.25 16.60 17.55
N LYS A 138 13.19 15.84 16.46
CA LYS A 138 13.10 16.42 15.11
C LYS A 138 11.67 16.82 14.77
N GLN A 139 11.52 17.83 13.93
CA GLN A 139 10.21 18.21 13.40
C GLN A 139 9.78 17.23 12.31
N VAL A 140 8.84 16.33 12.61
CA VAL A 140 8.34 15.34 11.66
C VAL A 140 6.92 15.69 11.22
N THR A 141 6.73 15.91 9.92
CA THR A 141 5.41 16.14 9.32
C THR A 141 5.09 15.03 8.34
N VAL A 142 3.99 14.33 8.56
CA VAL A 142 3.59 13.21 7.71
C VAL A 142 2.20 13.44 7.14
N LEU A 143 2.09 13.38 5.81
CA LEU A 143 0.81 13.36 5.12
C LEU A 143 0.42 11.92 4.84
N VAL A 144 -0.67 11.45 5.46
CA VAL A 144 -1.19 10.09 5.29
C VAL A 144 -2.51 10.11 4.53
N GLU A 145 -2.60 9.35 3.44
CA GLU A 145 -3.86 9.10 2.74
C GLU A 145 -4.70 8.08 3.52
N LEU A 146 -5.70 8.54 4.28
CA LEU A 146 -6.51 7.66 5.14
C LEU A 146 -7.37 6.68 4.35
N LYS A 147 -7.87 7.09 3.18
CA LYS A 147 -8.70 6.25 2.31
C LYS A 147 -7.90 5.62 1.16
N ALA A 148 -6.65 5.26 1.42
CA ALA A 148 -5.87 4.48 0.46
C ALA A 148 -6.53 3.13 0.26
N ARG A 149 -7.01 2.87 -0.96
CA ARG A 149 -7.82 1.70 -1.31
C ARG A 149 -7.14 0.41 -0.87
N PHE A 150 -7.83 -0.40 -0.07
CA PHE A 150 -7.41 -1.66 0.56
C PHE A 150 -6.48 -1.54 1.78
N ASP A 151 -6.10 -0.31 2.18
CA ASP A 151 -5.18 -0.09 3.30
C ASP A 151 -5.74 0.90 4.34
N GLU A 152 -7.05 1.18 4.31
CA GLU A 152 -7.70 2.18 5.15
C GLU A 152 -7.47 1.94 6.65
N GLU A 153 -7.66 0.71 7.13
CA GLU A 153 -7.48 0.37 8.54
C GLU A 153 -6.02 0.52 8.98
N ASN A 154 -5.09 0.06 8.14
CA ASN A 154 -3.65 0.18 8.41
C ASN A 154 -3.23 1.65 8.46
N ASN A 155 -3.67 2.46 7.50
CA ASN A 155 -3.29 3.86 7.44
C ASN A 155 -3.85 4.67 8.61
N ILE A 156 -5.06 4.37 9.08
CA ILE A 156 -5.61 4.97 10.31
C ILE A 156 -4.78 4.57 11.54
N ALA A 157 -4.39 3.31 11.64
CA ALA A 157 -3.56 2.84 12.76
C ALA A 157 -2.17 3.51 12.76
N TRP A 158 -1.55 3.66 11.58
CA TRP A 158 -0.27 4.34 11.43
C TRP A 158 -0.35 5.83 11.71
N ALA A 159 -1.40 6.51 11.24
CA ALA A 159 -1.62 7.92 11.56
C ALA A 159 -1.67 8.17 13.08
N LYS A 160 -2.44 7.34 13.80
CA LYS A 160 -2.52 7.40 15.27
C LYS A 160 -1.17 7.14 15.96
N LYS A 161 -0.42 6.14 15.46
CA LYS A 161 0.90 5.82 16.01
C LYS A 161 1.90 6.96 15.83
N LEU A 162 1.91 7.59 14.67
CA LEU A 162 2.78 8.73 14.38
C LEU A 162 2.39 9.95 15.24
N GLU A 163 1.10 10.24 15.38
CA GLU A 163 0.60 11.30 16.27
C GLU A 163 1.03 11.06 17.72
N GLN A 164 0.91 9.83 18.23
CA GLN A 164 1.35 9.48 19.58
C GLN A 164 2.86 9.63 19.79
N ALA A 165 3.66 9.45 18.74
CA ALA A 165 5.11 9.66 18.77
C ALA A 165 5.51 11.15 18.67
N GLY A 166 4.57 12.06 18.43
CA GLY A 166 4.82 13.50 18.32
C GLY A 166 5.09 14.00 16.90
N CYS A 167 4.70 13.20 15.87
CA CYS A 167 4.74 13.64 14.48
C CYS A 167 3.58 14.61 14.17
#